data_eea56e497663e00e79e439c18df95549
#
_entry.id   eea56e497663e00e79e439c18df95549
#
_cell.length_a   1.000
_cell.length_b   1.000
_cell.length_c   1.000
_cell.angle_alpha   90.00
_cell.angle_beta   90.00
_cell.angle_gamma   90.00
#
_symmetry.space_group_name_H-M   'P 1'
#
loop_
_entity.id
_entity.type
_entity.pdbx_description
1 polymer ?
#
loop_
_entity_poly.entity_id
_entity_poly.type
_entity_poly.pdbx_seq_one_letter_code
_entity_poly.pdbx_strand_id
1 'polypeptide(L)'
;GTQGTKGLLCRSDGSSVCEAFCPSKLIRPDANTVYENPEDILNSVLTVIFELTDRAGEASRGIKALSIDAQMAGIMGIDKGFSPVTPLDSWLDTRCAGYTRLLQEKAGDEAVKYSGGQFIHSHASKILWWKNEEPEAYSRIHKFIQPNAYVSGVLCGLDADSAFMDYTFLHFNMFSDNSGCTFNTAMLSDFGVDKDKMPEIVSPEKKIGTVTSYFAEKCGLPDGVTVIAGSGDTAASSLGAGITRTGLAYDVAGTASVFACCTDKFVPDTVYNTLMFSRSICDGLFLPLS
;
A
#
# COMPACT_ATOMS: atom_id res chain seq x y z
N GLY A 1 -1.59 6.86 -7.14
CA GLY A 1 -0.77 6.11 -8.12
C GLY A 1 0.37 6.95 -8.65
N THR A 2 1.31 6.36 -9.38
CA THR A 2 2.54 7.01 -9.87
C THR A 2 2.30 8.25 -10.74
N GLN A 3 1.18 8.30 -11.46
CA GLN A 3 0.83 9.45 -12.31
C GLN A 3 0.01 10.51 -11.58
N GLY A 4 -0.63 10.16 -10.49
CA GLY A 4 -1.47 11.06 -9.73
C GLY A 4 -2.49 10.34 -8.86
N THR A 5 -3.20 11.14 -8.08
CA THR A 5 -4.34 10.71 -7.29
C THR A 5 -5.60 10.83 -8.14
N LYS A 6 -6.31 9.72 -8.31
CA LYS A 6 -7.64 9.68 -8.93
C LYS A 6 -8.67 9.45 -7.85
N GLY A 7 -9.79 10.12 -7.93
CA GLY A 7 -10.93 9.93 -7.04
C GLY A 7 -12.20 9.64 -7.82
N LEU A 8 -13.01 8.75 -7.28
CA LEU A 8 -14.33 8.41 -7.79
C LEU A 8 -15.33 8.50 -6.64
N LEU A 9 -16.37 9.29 -6.81
CA LEU A 9 -17.54 9.24 -5.96
C LEU A 9 -18.59 8.34 -6.60
N CYS A 10 -19.00 7.30 -5.88
CA CYS A 10 -20.02 6.36 -6.35
C CYS A 10 -21.14 6.19 -5.32
N ARG A 11 -22.30 5.72 -5.79
CA ARG A 11 -23.42 5.29 -4.95
C ARG A 11 -23.22 3.85 -4.51
N SER A 12 -24.04 3.42 -3.53
CA SER A 12 -24.02 2.05 -3.02
C SER A 12 -24.40 0.98 -4.06
N ASP A 13 -25.02 1.37 -5.16
CA ASP A 13 -25.32 0.48 -6.29
C ASP A 13 -24.16 0.39 -7.31
N GLY A 14 -23.03 1.08 -7.05
CA GLY A 14 -21.86 1.13 -7.92
C GLY A 14 -21.94 2.19 -9.02
N SER A 15 -23.03 2.93 -9.16
CA SER A 15 -23.11 4.00 -10.15
C SER A 15 -22.22 5.18 -9.82
N SER A 16 -21.47 5.68 -10.80
CA SER A 16 -20.60 6.85 -10.66
C SER A 16 -21.41 8.14 -10.50
N VAL A 17 -20.95 9.02 -9.62
CA VAL A 17 -21.47 10.38 -9.45
C VAL A 17 -20.55 11.38 -10.14
N CYS A 18 -19.28 11.39 -9.79
CA CYS A 18 -18.25 12.26 -10.39
C CYS A 18 -16.85 11.69 -10.13
N GLU A 19 -15.90 12.21 -10.89
CA GLU A 19 -14.48 11.87 -10.81
C GLU A 19 -13.64 13.13 -10.63
N ALA A 20 -12.46 12.98 -10.04
CA ALA A 20 -11.46 14.03 -9.92
C ALA A 20 -10.05 13.44 -10.08
N PHE A 21 -9.09 14.29 -10.46
CA PHE A 21 -7.69 13.88 -10.65
C PHE A 21 -6.74 15.01 -10.28
N CYS A 22 -5.71 14.68 -9.52
CA CYS A 22 -4.59 15.55 -9.21
C CYS A 22 -3.27 14.84 -9.57
N PRO A 23 -2.40 15.43 -10.44
CA PRO A 23 -1.16 14.79 -10.84
C PRO A 23 -0.17 14.66 -9.68
N SER A 24 0.59 13.56 -9.65
CA SER A 24 1.70 13.35 -8.72
C SER A 24 2.98 14.00 -9.21
N LYS A 25 3.88 14.27 -8.27
CA LYS A 25 5.23 14.76 -8.55
C LYS A 25 6.26 13.76 -8.04
N LEU A 26 6.86 13.01 -8.96
CA LEU A 26 8.03 12.20 -8.67
C LEU A 26 9.28 13.05 -8.59
N ILE A 27 10.09 12.84 -7.55
CA ILE A 27 11.39 13.48 -7.36
C ILE A 27 12.47 12.47 -7.72
N ARG A 28 13.37 12.86 -8.64
CA ARG A 28 14.44 12.02 -9.18
C ARG A 28 15.76 12.79 -9.16
N PRO A 29 16.47 12.84 -8.01
CA PRO A 29 17.74 13.55 -7.91
C PRO A 29 18.88 12.89 -8.68
N ASP A 30 18.80 11.57 -8.90
CA ASP A 30 19.74 10.78 -9.68
C ASP A 30 19.06 9.59 -10.37
N ALA A 31 19.86 8.71 -11.01
CA ALA A 31 19.34 7.57 -11.79
C ALA A 31 18.67 6.48 -10.94
N ASN A 32 19.04 6.36 -9.67
CA ASN A 32 18.61 5.27 -8.80
C ASN A 32 17.56 5.70 -7.75
N THR A 33 17.52 7.00 -7.46
CA THR A 33 16.68 7.56 -6.40
C THR A 33 15.38 8.10 -6.98
N VAL A 34 14.26 7.50 -6.56
CA VAL A 34 12.91 7.94 -6.95
C VAL A 34 11.99 7.92 -5.74
N TYR A 35 11.47 9.08 -5.37
CA TYR A 35 10.58 9.19 -4.22
C TYR A 35 9.50 10.26 -4.43
N GLU A 36 8.51 10.26 -3.54
CA GLU A 36 7.46 11.27 -3.44
C GLU A 36 7.51 11.93 -2.05
N ASN A 37 7.18 13.22 -2.01
CA ASN A 37 7.02 13.93 -0.74
C ASN A 37 5.68 13.50 -0.11
N PRO A 38 5.66 13.01 1.15
CA PRO A 38 4.42 12.63 1.83
C PRO A 38 3.39 13.75 1.93
N GLU A 39 3.82 15.00 2.12
CA GLU A 39 2.91 16.16 2.13
C GLU A 39 2.25 16.39 0.77
N ASP A 40 2.99 16.22 -0.33
CA ASP A 40 2.43 16.34 -1.68
C ASP A 40 1.40 15.24 -1.94
N ILE A 41 1.65 14.01 -1.46
CA ILE A 41 0.69 12.90 -1.54
C ILE A 41 -0.59 13.25 -0.76
N LEU A 42 -0.46 13.68 0.50
CA LEU A 42 -1.60 14.08 1.33
C LEU A 42 -2.39 15.21 0.65
N ASN A 43 -1.72 16.27 0.23
CA ASN A 43 -2.36 17.41 -0.41
C ASN A 43 -3.07 17.04 -1.71
N SER A 44 -2.52 16.12 -2.52
CA SER A 44 -3.18 15.63 -3.73
C SER A 44 -4.48 14.89 -3.42
N VAL A 45 -4.49 14.08 -2.36
CA VAL A 45 -5.71 13.39 -1.91
C VAL A 45 -6.74 14.38 -1.37
N LEU A 46 -6.33 15.36 -0.55
CA LEU A 46 -7.24 16.40 -0.04
C LEU A 46 -7.85 17.21 -1.19
N THR A 47 -7.05 17.56 -2.20
CA THR A 47 -7.51 18.25 -3.41
C THR A 47 -8.58 17.43 -4.13
N VAL A 48 -8.31 16.15 -4.35
CA VAL A 48 -9.24 15.24 -5.04
C VAL A 48 -10.55 15.09 -4.25
N ILE A 49 -10.48 14.92 -2.93
CA ILE A 49 -11.70 14.82 -2.09
C ILE A 49 -12.50 16.12 -2.18
N PHE A 50 -11.84 17.27 -2.06
CA PHE A 50 -12.51 18.57 -2.17
C PHE A 50 -13.20 18.75 -3.53
N GLU A 51 -12.51 18.43 -4.64
CA GLU A 51 -13.12 18.52 -5.97
C GLU A 51 -14.32 17.58 -6.15
N LEU A 52 -14.28 16.38 -5.55
CA LEU A 52 -15.39 15.45 -5.59
C LEU A 52 -16.60 15.98 -4.83
N THR A 53 -16.39 16.55 -3.64
CA THR A 53 -17.48 17.12 -2.82
C THR A 53 -18.08 18.36 -3.46
N ASP A 54 -17.24 19.24 -4.04
CA ASP A 54 -17.68 20.42 -4.76
C ASP A 54 -18.53 20.07 -5.99
N ARG A 55 -18.05 19.14 -6.83
CA ARG A 55 -18.79 18.65 -8.02
C ARG A 55 -20.08 17.91 -7.66
N ALA A 56 -20.09 17.21 -6.56
CA ALA A 56 -21.29 16.48 -6.08
C ALA A 56 -22.35 17.41 -5.51
N GLY A 57 -21.99 18.61 -5.03
CA GLY A 57 -22.90 19.57 -4.41
C GLY A 57 -23.68 18.97 -3.26
N GLU A 58 -25.00 19.06 -3.27
CA GLU A 58 -25.87 18.51 -2.21
C GLU A 58 -25.70 16.98 -2.00
N ALA A 59 -25.31 16.23 -3.03
CA ALA A 59 -25.11 14.79 -2.91
C ALA A 59 -23.89 14.45 -2.02
N SER A 60 -22.96 15.37 -1.83
CA SER A 60 -21.80 15.18 -0.93
C SER A 60 -22.21 14.93 0.53
N ARG A 61 -23.34 15.47 0.97
CA ARG A 61 -23.90 15.22 2.30
C ARG A 61 -24.24 13.77 2.57
N GLY A 62 -24.40 12.97 1.51
CA GLY A 62 -24.66 11.55 1.57
C GLY A 62 -23.45 10.65 1.72
N ILE A 63 -22.20 11.19 1.65
CA ILE A 63 -20.98 10.41 1.73
C ILE A 63 -20.88 9.72 3.10
N LYS A 64 -20.66 8.40 3.10
CA LYS A 64 -20.63 7.56 4.30
C LYS A 64 -19.26 7.00 4.58
N ALA A 65 -18.47 6.72 3.54
CA ALA A 65 -17.19 6.06 3.66
C ALA A 65 -16.18 6.57 2.62
N LEU A 66 -14.92 6.45 2.98
CA LEU A 66 -13.75 6.71 2.16
C LEU A 66 -12.83 5.50 2.20
N SER A 67 -12.35 5.07 1.04
CA SER A 67 -11.31 4.06 0.89
C SER A 67 -10.20 4.61 0.02
N ILE A 68 -8.95 4.29 0.35
CA ILE A 68 -7.77 4.71 -0.40
C ILE A 68 -7.01 3.47 -0.82
N ASP A 69 -6.84 3.29 -2.12
CA ASP A 69 -5.88 2.34 -2.68
C ASP A 69 -4.59 3.04 -3.10
N ALA A 70 -3.50 2.30 -3.16
CA ALA A 70 -2.20 2.89 -3.40
C ALA A 70 -1.24 1.99 -4.18
N GLN A 71 -0.20 2.61 -4.76
CA GLN A 71 0.92 1.90 -5.37
C GLN A 71 1.56 0.93 -4.36
N MET A 72 1.98 -0.26 -4.82
CA MET A 72 2.22 -1.38 -3.92
C MET A 72 3.63 -1.49 -3.35
N ALA A 73 4.68 -1.27 -4.11
CA ALA A 73 6.05 -1.46 -3.63
C ALA A 73 6.66 -0.20 -2.96
N GLY A 74 5.86 0.85 -2.78
CA GLY A 74 6.26 2.05 -2.06
C GLY A 74 6.19 1.87 -0.55
N ILE A 75 7.16 2.43 0.19
CA ILE A 75 7.19 2.39 1.65
C ILE A 75 7.79 3.69 2.21
N MET A 76 7.35 4.09 3.39
CA MET A 76 7.88 5.23 4.13
C MET A 76 7.94 4.94 5.62
N GLY A 77 8.80 5.65 6.33
CA GLY A 77 8.90 5.61 7.79
C GLY A 77 8.18 6.79 8.44
N ILE A 78 7.45 6.53 9.53
CA ILE A 78 6.84 7.54 10.39
C ILE A 78 7.42 7.46 11.80
N ASP A 79 7.42 8.60 12.51
CA ASP A 79 7.79 8.68 13.92
C ASP A 79 6.60 8.36 14.86
N LYS A 80 6.82 8.46 16.18
CA LYS A 80 5.78 8.24 17.20
C LYS A 80 4.60 9.22 17.11
N GLY A 81 4.80 10.40 16.55
CA GLY A 81 3.77 11.40 16.33
C GLY A 81 3.02 11.24 15.02
N PHE A 82 3.21 10.12 14.31
CA PHE A 82 2.68 9.88 12.96
C PHE A 82 3.23 10.82 11.89
N SER A 83 4.33 11.53 12.17
CA SER A 83 4.96 12.42 11.20
C SER A 83 5.94 11.66 10.30
N PRO A 84 6.04 12.01 9.01
CA PRO A 84 7.02 11.39 8.11
C PRO A 84 8.46 11.60 8.58
N VAL A 85 9.23 10.52 8.69
CA VAL A 85 10.68 10.53 8.91
C VAL A 85 11.41 10.43 7.58
N THR A 86 10.82 9.71 6.64
CA THR A 86 11.39 9.49 5.30
C THR A 86 10.42 9.96 4.23
N PRO A 87 10.89 10.27 3.01
CA PRO A 87 10.00 10.32 1.86
C PRO A 87 9.32 8.96 1.63
N LEU A 88 8.33 8.92 0.74
CA LEU A 88 7.83 7.67 0.20
C LEU A 88 8.79 7.18 -0.88
N ASP A 89 9.56 6.14 -0.61
CA ASP A 89 10.36 5.45 -1.62
C ASP A 89 9.42 4.82 -2.66
N SER A 90 9.50 5.30 -3.89
CA SER A 90 8.66 4.80 -4.99
C SER A 90 9.01 3.35 -5.34
N TRP A 91 8.10 2.64 -5.98
CA TRP A 91 8.40 1.34 -6.60
C TRP A 91 9.50 1.42 -7.67
N LEU A 92 9.73 2.60 -8.23
CA LEU A 92 10.80 2.90 -9.20
C LEU A 92 12.17 3.12 -8.54
N ASP A 93 12.24 3.25 -7.21
CA ASP A 93 13.51 3.46 -6.50
C ASP A 93 14.34 2.19 -6.47
N THR A 94 15.57 2.28 -6.97
CA THR A 94 16.50 1.16 -7.11
C THR A 94 17.68 1.21 -6.16
N ARG A 95 17.77 2.19 -5.23
CA ARG A 95 18.86 2.31 -4.26
C ARG A 95 19.07 1.05 -3.44
N CYS A 96 17.99 0.34 -3.17
CA CYS A 96 17.98 -0.90 -2.39
C CYS A 96 18.41 -2.16 -3.17
N ALA A 97 18.88 -2.05 -4.43
CA ALA A 97 19.22 -3.22 -5.27
C ALA A 97 20.27 -4.15 -4.64
N GLY A 98 21.25 -3.61 -3.90
CA GLY A 98 22.21 -4.41 -3.14
C GLY A 98 21.56 -5.28 -2.07
N TYR A 99 20.55 -4.74 -1.40
CA TYR A 99 19.80 -5.45 -0.36
C TYR A 99 18.79 -6.45 -0.94
N THR A 100 18.30 -6.25 -2.15
CA THR A 100 17.54 -7.27 -2.88
C THR A 100 18.39 -8.52 -3.14
N ARG A 101 19.65 -8.33 -3.57
CA ARG A 101 20.60 -9.46 -3.73
C ARG A 101 20.92 -10.13 -2.39
N LEU A 102 21.16 -9.34 -1.34
CA LEU A 102 21.39 -9.87 0.01
C LEU A 102 20.23 -10.73 0.52
N LEU A 103 18.99 -10.30 0.28
CA LEU A 103 17.79 -11.08 0.61
C LEU A 103 17.76 -12.40 -0.17
N GLN A 104 18.04 -12.35 -1.48
CA GLN A 104 18.08 -13.55 -2.32
C GLN A 104 19.16 -14.54 -1.87
N GLU A 105 20.36 -14.05 -1.54
CA GLU A 105 21.47 -14.88 -1.10
C GLU A 105 21.25 -15.52 0.28
N LYS A 106 20.64 -14.79 1.21
CA LYS A 106 20.47 -15.25 2.60
C LYS A 106 19.17 -16.00 2.86
N ALA A 107 18.06 -15.54 2.28
CA ALA A 107 16.73 -16.09 2.53
C ALA A 107 16.24 -16.97 1.36
N GLY A 108 16.70 -16.70 0.12
CA GLY A 108 16.43 -17.55 -1.03
C GLY A 108 14.95 -17.93 -1.17
N ASP A 109 14.74 -19.21 -1.44
CA ASP A 109 13.39 -19.77 -1.65
C ASP A 109 12.47 -19.63 -0.44
N GLU A 110 13.04 -19.49 0.77
CA GLU A 110 12.25 -19.36 2.00
C GLU A 110 11.49 -18.04 2.02
N ALA A 111 12.12 -16.92 1.59
CA ALA A 111 11.45 -15.64 1.47
C ALA A 111 10.27 -15.70 0.48
N VAL A 112 10.46 -16.33 -0.67
CA VAL A 112 9.42 -16.53 -1.69
C VAL A 112 8.31 -17.44 -1.16
N LYS A 113 8.67 -18.55 -0.53
CA LYS A 113 7.74 -19.53 0.04
C LYS A 113 6.76 -18.91 1.04
N TYR A 114 7.23 -18.04 1.92
CA TYR A 114 6.39 -17.41 2.92
C TYR A 114 5.67 -16.17 2.40
N SER A 115 6.36 -15.29 1.69
CA SER A 115 5.76 -14.04 1.22
C SER A 115 4.91 -14.18 -0.04
N GLY A 116 5.24 -15.12 -0.92
CA GLY A 116 4.71 -15.16 -2.28
C GLY A 116 5.28 -14.07 -3.18
N GLY A 117 6.29 -13.33 -2.71
CA GLY A 117 6.91 -12.23 -3.45
C GLY A 117 8.01 -12.70 -4.41
N GLN A 118 8.56 -11.75 -5.14
CA GLN A 118 9.75 -11.89 -5.99
C GLN A 118 10.89 -11.03 -5.47
N PHE A 119 12.15 -11.37 -5.86
CA PHE A 119 13.33 -10.57 -5.53
C PHE A 119 13.42 -9.32 -6.41
N ILE A 120 12.56 -8.36 -6.10
CA ILE A 120 12.51 -7.02 -6.68
C ILE A 120 12.81 -5.97 -5.60
N HIS A 121 12.71 -4.69 -5.93
CA HIS A 121 12.89 -3.58 -4.98
C HIS A 121 11.71 -3.51 -3.99
N SER A 122 11.58 -4.55 -3.16
CA SER A 122 10.51 -4.78 -2.19
C SER A 122 10.61 -3.88 -0.95
N HIS A 123 9.60 -3.93 -0.08
CA HIS A 123 9.65 -3.24 1.21
C HIS A 123 10.83 -3.71 2.07
N ALA A 124 11.10 -5.02 2.12
CA ALA A 124 12.22 -5.57 2.87
C ALA A 124 13.56 -4.98 2.41
N SER A 125 13.79 -4.91 1.09
CA SER A 125 15.02 -4.34 0.54
C SER A 125 15.19 -2.86 0.91
N LYS A 126 14.10 -2.08 0.89
CA LYS A 126 14.09 -0.65 1.25
C LYS A 126 14.29 -0.46 2.75
N ILE A 127 13.63 -1.27 3.59
CA ILE A 127 13.84 -1.27 5.05
C ILE A 127 15.30 -1.54 5.39
N LEU A 128 15.92 -2.54 4.74
CA LEU A 128 17.34 -2.85 4.93
C LEU A 128 18.25 -1.71 4.45
N TRP A 129 17.89 -1.05 3.36
CA TRP A 129 18.63 0.13 2.90
C TRP A 129 18.58 1.25 3.95
N TRP A 130 17.40 1.65 4.43
CA TRP A 130 17.28 2.66 5.48
C TRP A 130 18.04 2.28 6.75
N LYS A 131 17.98 1.00 7.14
CA LYS A 131 18.67 0.51 8.33
C LYS A 131 20.19 0.67 8.24
N ASN A 132 20.79 0.39 7.10
CA ASN A 132 22.23 0.29 6.96
C ASN A 132 22.88 1.54 6.37
N GLU A 133 22.20 2.24 5.46
CA GLU A 133 22.74 3.44 4.80
C GLU A 133 22.35 4.73 5.54
N GLU A 134 21.19 4.74 6.23
CA GLU A 134 20.68 5.90 6.94
C GLU A 134 20.28 5.56 8.40
N PRO A 135 21.21 5.05 9.22
CA PRO A 135 20.89 4.51 10.56
C PRO A 135 20.31 5.57 11.52
N GLU A 136 20.67 6.84 11.36
CA GLU A 136 20.11 7.92 12.17
C GLU A 136 18.62 8.13 11.84
N ALA A 137 18.24 8.13 10.57
CA ALA A 137 16.85 8.19 10.15
C ALA A 137 16.11 6.93 10.60
N TYR A 138 16.68 5.75 10.37
CA TYR A 138 16.09 4.46 10.80
C TYR A 138 15.81 4.43 12.30
N SER A 139 16.68 4.98 13.14
CA SER A 139 16.48 5.02 14.59
C SER A 139 15.25 5.82 15.01
N ARG A 140 14.89 6.86 14.26
CA ARG A 140 13.72 7.72 14.49
C ARG A 140 12.43 7.13 13.96
N ILE A 141 12.51 6.18 13.01
CA ILE A 141 11.32 5.52 12.46
C ILE A 141 10.67 4.67 13.56
N HIS A 142 9.40 4.92 13.82
CA HIS A 142 8.58 4.10 14.71
C HIS A 142 7.88 2.98 13.94
N LYS A 143 7.29 3.29 12.77
CA LYS A 143 6.65 2.30 11.89
C LYS A 143 6.99 2.55 10.42
N PHE A 144 7.10 1.45 9.66
CA PHE A 144 7.13 1.49 8.20
C PHE A 144 5.73 1.25 7.65
N ILE A 145 5.22 2.15 6.82
CA ILE A 145 3.85 2.10 6.29
C ILE A 145 3.79 2.41 4.80
N GLN A 146 2.66 2.10 4.18
CA GLN A 146 2.35 2.38 2.78
C GLN A 146 1.58 3.71 2.64
N PRO A 147 1.48 4.29 1.42
CA PRO A 147 0.87 5.60 1.23
C PRO A 147 -0.63 5.64 1.60
N ASN A 148 -1.40 4.55 1.37
CA ASN A 148 -2.79 4.47 1.82
C ASN A 148 -2.91 4.55 3.35
N ALA A 149 -2.05 3.84 4.07
CA ALA A 149 -2.02 3.86 5.52
C ALA A 149 -1.61 5.23 6.07
N TYR A 150 -0.63 5.89 5.42
CA TYR A 150 -0.22 7.24 5.79
C TYR A 150 -1.38 8.23 5.67
N VAL A 151 -2.01 8.31 4.49
CA VAL A 151 -3.10 9.27 4.25
C VAL A 151 -4.31 8.96 5.14
N SER A 152 -4.72 7.69 5.24
CA SER A 152 -5.83 7.28 6.09
C SER A 152 -5.57 7.59 7.57
N GLY A 153 -4.34 7.36 8.05
CA GLY A 153 -3.93 7.66 9.41
C GLY A 153 -3.98 9.15 9.72
N VAL A 154 -3.48 10.00 8.82
CA VAL A 154 -3.56 11.46 8.98
C VAL A 154 -5.00 11.94 8.98
N LEU A 155 -5.84 11.48 8.04
CA LEU A 155 -7.26 11.86 7.98
C LEU A 155 -8.03 11.48 9.25
N CYS A 156 -7.68 10.37 9.88
CA CYS A 156 -8.31 9.87 11.11
C CYS A 156 -7.65 10.40 12.40
N GLY A 157 -6.48 11.04 12.31
CA GLY A 157 -5.71 11.47 13.48
C GLY A 157 -5.21 10.29 14.30
N LEU A 158 -4.73 9.20 13.65
CA LEU A 158 -4.19 8.04 14.33
C LEU A 158 -2.88 8.36 15.06
N ASP A 159 -2.63 7.67 16.16
CA ASP A 159 -1.28 7.53 16.71
C ASP A 159 -0.48 6.47 15.92
N ALA A 160 0.84 6.50 16.08
CA ALA A 160 1.72 5.62 15.32
C ALA A 160 1.64 4.15 15.76
N ASP A 161 1.18 3.85 16.98
CA ASP A 161 0.97 2.47 17.44
C ASP A 161 -0.24 1.84 16.75
N SER A 162 -1.19 2.67 16.30
CA SER A 162 -2.35 2.27 15.49
C SER A 162 -2.06 2.22 13.97
N ALA A 163 -0.82 2.44 13.55
CA ALA A 163 -0.42 2.35 12.15
C ALA A 163 -0.63 0.94 11.59
N PHE A 164 -1.09 0.84 10.36
CA PHE A 164 -1.49 -0.42 9.75
C PHE A 164 -0.88 -0.64 8.36
N MET A 165 -0.91 -1.88 7.91
CA MET A 165 -0.73 -2.32 6.53
C MET A 165 -1.86 -3.29 6.19
N ASP A 166 -2.57 -3.09 5.10
CA ASP A 166 -3.52 -4.11 4.69
C ASP A 166 -2.81 -5.32 4.06
N TYR A 167 -3.44 -6.49 4.15
CA TYR A 167 -2.79 -7.75 3.80
C TYR A 167 -2.50 -7.90 2.29
N THR A 168 -3.03 -7.03 1.41
CA THR A 168 -2.74 -7.11 -0.02
C THR A 168 -1.30 -6.71 -0.36
N PHE A 169 -0.59 -6.05 0.56
CA PHE A 169 0.83 -5.69 0.41
C PHE A 169 1.81 -6.76 0.88
N LEU A 170 1.36 -7.85 1.49
CA LEU A 170 2.22 -8.84 2.14
C LEU A 170 3.28 -9.43 1.20
N HIS A 171 2.94 -9.71 -0.05
CA HIS A 171 3.89 -10.25 -1.02
C HIS A 171 5.03 -9.28 -1.39
N PHE A 172 4.81 -7.97 -1.27
CA PHE A 172 5.87 -6.98 -1.43
C PHE A 172 6.70 -6.77 -0.15
N ASN A 173 6.22 -7.21 1.00
CA ASN A 173 6.95 -7.02 2.24
C ASN A 173 8.19 -7.92 2.32
N MET A 174 8.15 -9.15 1.82
CA MET A 174 9.18 -10.19 1.86
C MET A 174 9.58 -10.67 3.27
N PHE A 175 9.32 -9.90 4.34
CA PHE A 175 9.40 -10.33 5.73
C PHE A 175 8.05 -10.84 6.26
N SER A 176 7.14 -11.17 5.37
CA SER A 176 5.78 -11.63 5.70
C SER A 176 5.65 -13.15 5.60
N ASP A 177 4.69 -13.70 6.32
CA ASP A 177 4.05 -14.97 6.04
C ASP A 177 2.64 -14.66 5.48
N ASN A 178 2.54 -14.71 4.17
CA ASN A 178 1.33 -14.35 3.45
C ASN A 178 0.19 -15.36 3.72
N SER A 179 0.51 -16.64 3.88
CA SER A 179 -0.47 -17.67 4.24
C SER A 179 -1.06 -17.42 5.63
N GLY A 180 -0.19 -17.17 6.61
CA GLY A 180 -0.58 -16.89 7.99
C GLY A 180 -1.09 -15.47 8.24
N CYS A 181 -1.04 -14.58 7.23
CA CYS A 181 -1.40 -13.17 7.36
C CYS A 181 -0.65 -12.48 8.52
N THR A 182 0.67 -12.69 8.60
CA THR A 182 1.53 -12.17 9.67
C THR A 182 2.92 -11.82 9.16
N PHE A 183 3.74 -11.19 10.00
CA PHE A 183 5.17 -11.03 9.72
C PHE A 183 5.95 -12.29 10.14
N ASN A 184 6.93 -12.69 9.32
CA ASN A 184 7.88 -13.75 9.66
C ASN A 184 8.94 -13.20 10.64
N THR A 185 8.70 -13.40 11.92
CA THR A 185 9.57 -12.87 12.99
C THR A 185 10.97 -13.46 12.99
N ALA A 186 11.13 -14.72 12.54
CA ALA A 186 12.44 -15.34 12.40
C ALA A 186 13.25 -14.61 11.32
N MET A 187 12.67 -14.37 10.15
CA MET A 187 13.32 -13.64 9.07
C MET A 187 13.63 -12.20 9.45
N LEU A 188 12.73 -11.49 10.13
CA LEU A 188 13.02 -10.16 10.67
C LEU A 188 14.25 -10.19 11.58
N SER A 189 14.34 -11.18 12.48
CA SER A 189 15.48 -11.38 13.39
C SER A 189 16.78 -11.68 12.64
N ASP A 190 16.75 -12.54 11.63
CA ASP A 190 17.92 -12.94 10.83
C ASP A 190 18.55 -11.76 10.07
N PHE A 191 17.72 -10.79 9.67
CA PHE A 191 18.16 -9.54 9.06
C PHE A 191 18.32 -8.39 10.07
N GLY A 192 18.10 -8.66 11.35
CA GLY A 192 18.22 -7.69 12.44
C GLY A 192 17.26 -6.50 12.29
N VAL A 193 16.09 -6.74 11.73
CA VAL A 193 15.01 -5.73 11.63
C VAL A 193 14.13 -5.84 12.86
N ASP A 194 13.92 -4.72 13.54
CA ASP A 194 13.07 -4.67 14.71
C ASP A 194 11.59 -4.87 14.29
N LYS A 195 10.98 -5.94 14.85
CA LYS A 195 9.58 -6.25 14.58
C LYS A 195 8.61 -5.13 14.99
N ASP A 196 8.99 -4.36 16.02
CA ASP A 196 8.15 -3.26 16.51
C ASP A 196 8.08 -2.09 15.53
N LYS A 197 8.95 -2.06 14.51
CA LYS A 197 8.84 -1.12 13.38
C LYS A 197 7.85 -1.58 12.31
N MET A 198 7.31 -2.79 12.43
CA MET A 198 6.26 -3.27 11.53
C MET A 198 4.89 -2.83 12.05
N PRO A 199 3.97 -2.41 11.13
CA PRO A 199 2.61 -2.00 11.50
C PRO A 199 1.71 -3.20 11.80
N GLU A 200 0.48 -2.96 12.28
CA GLU A 200 -0.55 -4.00 12.36
C GLU A 200 -0.97 -4.44 10.95
N ILE A 201 -1.10 -5.75 10.71
CA ILE A 201 -1.67 -6.27 9.46
C ILE A 201 -3.19 -6.35 9.62
N VAL A 202 -3.90 -5.74 8.66
CA VAL A 202 -5.37 -5.64 8.72
C VAL A 202 -6.02 -6.13 7.42
N SER A 203 -7.32 -6.44 7.49
CA SER A 203 -8.15 -6.63 6.28
C SER A 203 -8.33 -5.29 5.55
N PRO A 204 -8.34 -5.27 4.20
CA PRO A 204 -8.70 -4.09 3.41
C PRO A 204 -10.05 -3.47 3.78
N GLU A 205 -10.97 -4.25 4.30
CA GLU A 205 -12.32 -3.83 4.71
C GLU A 205 -12.38 -3.30 6.15
N LYS A 206 -11.28 -3.41 6.92
CA LYS A 206 -11.26 -2.95 8.31
C LYS A 206 -11.57 -1.46 8.39
N LYS A 207 -12.52 -1.09 9.26
CA LYS A 207 -12.71 0.30 9.65
C LYS A 207 -11.47 0.76 10.43
N ILE A 208 -10.79 1.78 9.93
CA ILE A 208 -9.60 2.38 10.55
C ILE A 208 -10.00 3.50 11.51
N GLY A 209 -10.95 4.30 11.13
CA GLY A 209 -11.40 5.42 11.93
C GLY A 209 -12.51 6.20 11.26
N THR A 210 -12.59 7.46 11.65
CA THR A 210 -13.51 8.45 11.09
C THR A 210 -12.70 9.68 10.73
N VAL A 211 -12.98 10.30 9.61
CA VAL A 211 -12.33 11.56 9.22
C VAL A 211 -12.54 12.59 10.34
N THR A 212 -11.45 13.22 10.79
CA THR A 212 -11.52 14.24 11.82
C THR A 212 -12.30 15.47 11.34
N SER A 213 -12.92 16.22 12.25
CA SER A 213 -13.70 17.43 11.89
C SER A 213 -12.87 18.45 11.11
N TYR A 214 -11.58 18.56 11.42
CA TYR A 214 -10.65 19.43 10.67
C TYR A 214 -10.55 19.06 9.19
N PHE A 215 -10.36 17.80 8.87
CA PHE A 215 -10.27 17.36 7.47
C PHE A 215 -11.63 17.27 6.79
N ALA A 216 -12.69 16.97 7.55
CA ALA A 216 -14.06 17.00 7.02
C ALA A 216 -14.42 18.41 6.55
N GLU A 217 -14.19 19.42 7.37
CA GLU A 217 -14.42 20.83 7.01
C GLU A 217 -13.53 21.24 5.80
N LYS A 218 -12.23 20.93 5.86
CA LYS A 218 -11.27 21.29 4.81
C LYS A 218 -11.63 20.69 3.44
N CYS A 219 -12.24 19.50 3.40
CA CYS A 219 -12.60 18.78 2.18
C CYS A 219 -14.08 18.86 1.81
N GLY A 220 -14.91 19.57 2.57
CA GLY A 220 -16.36 19.63 2.33
C GLY A 220 -17.08 18.30 2.56
N LEU A 221 -16.52 17.41 3.36
CA LEU A 221 -17.12 16.14 3.75
C LEU A 221 -18.12 16.36 4.90
N PRO A 222 -19.19 15.55 4.98
CA PRO A 222 -20.02 15.53 6.17
C PRO A 222 -19.25 14.96 7.37
N ASP A 223 -19.71 15.28 8.59
CA ASP A 223 -19.17 14.67 9.80
C ASP A 223 -19.44 13.16 9.81
N GLY A 224 -18.50 12.41 10.40
CA GLY A 224 -18.68 10.98 10.63
C GLY A 224 -18.37 10.07 9.44
N VAL A 225 -17.72 10.57 8.38
CA VAL A 225 -17.26 9.73 7.25
C VAL A 225 -16.29 8.67 7.75
N THR A 226 -16.65 7.42 7.56
CA THR A 226 -15.83 6.27 7.94
C THR A 226 -14.66 6.10 6.95
N VAL A 227 -13.45 5.89 7.46
CA VAL A 227 -12.29 5.50 6.66
C VAL A 227 -12.04 4.01 6.84
N ILE A 228 -11.96 3.29 5.72
CA ILE A 228 -11.58 1.87 5.67
C ILE A 228 -10.15 1.73 5.17
N ALA A 229 -9.48 0.65 5.52
CA ALA A 229 -8.05 0.45 5.27
C ALA A 229 -7.65 0.64 3.81
N GLY A 230 -8.50 0.17 2.89
CA GLY A 230 -8.17 0.16 1.47
C GLY A 230 -7.17 -0.93 1.13
N SER A 231 -6.54 -0.83 -0.04
CA SER A 231 -5.72 -1.93 -0.57
C SER A 231 -4.61 -1.43 -1.49
N GLY A 232 -3.77 -2.36 -1.96
CA GLY A 232 -2.91 -2.13 -3.10
C GLY A 232 -3.71 -1.99 -4.40
N ASP A 233 -3.22 -1.16 -5.32
CA ASP A 233 -3.87 -0.81 -6.59
C ASP A 233 -4.20 -2.03 -7.47
N THR A 234 -3.33 -3.05 -7.51
CA THR A 234 -3.56 -4.29 -8.25
C THR A 234 -4.73 -5.08 -7.67
N ALA A 235 -4.83 -5.16 -6.34
CA ALA A 235 -5.95 -5.83 -5.68
C ALA A 235 -7.27 -5.06 -5.88
N ALA A 236 -7.24 -3.72 -5.80
CA ALA A 236 -8.40 -2.87 -6.10
C ALA A 236 -8.86 -3.01 -7.56
N SER A 237 -7.91 -3.00 -8.50
CA SER A 237 -8.20 -3.19 -9.92
C SER A 237 -8.84 -4.55 -10.20
N SER A 238 -8.36 -5.62 -9.55
CA SER A 238 -8.94 -6.96 -9.70
C SER A 238 -10.37 -7.02 -9.19
N LEU A 239 -10.65 -6.41 -8.04
CA LEU A 239 -12.01 -6.31 -7.50
C LEU A 239 -12.92 -5.52 -8.45
N GLY A 240 -12.44 -4.36 -8.94
CA GLY A 240 -13.17 -3.53 -9.91
C GLY A 240 -13.47 -4.25 -11.22
N ALA A 241 -12.61 -5.18 -11.64
CA ALA A 241 -12.84 -6.06 -12.79
C ALA A 241 -13.77 -7.26 -12.48
N GLY A 242 -14.28 -7.37 -11.24
CA GLY A 242 -15.17 -8.46 -10.84
C GLY A 242 -14.47 -9.78 -10.53
N ILE A 243 -13.17 -9.77 -10.24
CA ILE A 243 -12.39 -10.96 -9.90
C ILE A 243 -12.63 -11.31 -8.42
N THR A 244 -13.74 -12.00 -8.16
CA THR A 244 -14.26 -12.26 -6.81
C THR A 244 -14.36 -13.74 -6.46
N ARG A 245 -13.90 -14.64 -7.33
CA ARG A 245 -13.96 -16.10 -7.13
C ARG A 245 -12.88 -16.83 -7.91
N THR A 246 -12.52 -17.99 -7.43
CA THR A 246 -11.58 -18.92 -8.09
C THR A 246 -11.91 -19.15 -9.56
N GLY A 247 -10.89 -19.20 -10.40
CA GLY A 247 -10.98 -19.48 -11.83
C GLY A 247 -11.25 -18.27 -12.72
N LEU A 248 -11.51 -17.09 -12.15
CA LEU A 248 -11.55 -15.85 -12.92
C LEU A 248 -10.11 -15.33 -13.16
N ALA A 249 -9.90 -14.71 -14.30
CA ALA A 249 -8.62 -14.12 -14.69
C ALA A 249 -8.84 -12.75 -15.31
N TYR A 250 -7.82 -11.91 -15.26
CA TYR A 250 -7.81 -10.61 -15.92
C TYR A 250 -6.42 -10.28 -16.46
N ASP A 251 -6.37 -9.40 -17.44
CA ASP A 251 -5.15 -8.84 -18.00
C ASP A 251 -5.26 -7.30 -17.94
N VAL A 252 -4.27 -6.66 -17.32
CA VAL A 252 -4.09 -5.21 -17.39
C VAL A 252 -3.06 -4.94 -18.48
N ALA A 253 -3.54 -4.76 -19.71
CA ALA A 253 -2.70 -4.53 -20.87
C ALA A 253 -2.45 -3.03 -21.10
N GLY A 254 -1.18 -2.65 -21.12
CA GLY A 254 -0.68 -1.30 -21.40
C GLY A 254 0.67 -1.38 -22.11
N THR A 255 1.60 -0.51 -21.77
CA THR A 255 3.00 -0.64 -22.21
C THR A 255 3.65 -1.93 -21.63
N ALA A 256 3.23 -2.31 -20.44
CA ALA A 256 3.46 -3.63 -19.86
C ALA A 256 2.11 -4.34 -19.69
N SER A 257 2.12 -5.66 -19.58
CA SER A 257 0.95 -6.46 -19.29
C SER A 257 1.13 -7.15 -17.94
N VAL A 258 0.07 -7.12 -17.10
CA VAL A 258 -0.01 -7.88 -15.86
C VAL A 258 -1.18 -8.84 -15.99
N PHE A 259 -0.85 -10.11 -16.17
CA PHE A 259 -1.86 -11.17 -16.18
C PHE A 259 -1.99 -11.77 -14.79
N ALA A 260 -3.22 -11.89 -14.31
CA ALA A 260 -3.49 -12.52 -13.02
C ALA A 260 -4.72 -13.43 -13.10
N CYS A 261 -4.72 -14.47 -12.28
CA CYS A 261 -5.89 -15.29 -12.05
C CYS A 261 -6.21 -15.38 -10.56
N CYS A 262 -7.43 -15.78 -10.24
CA CYS A 262 -7.90 -15.90 -8.87
C CYS A 262 -7.92 -17.38 -8.44
N THR A 263 -7.35 -17.68 -7.27
CA THR A 263 -7.28 -19.01 -6.67
C THR A 263 -7.54 -18.94 -5.17
N ASP A 264 -8.01 -20.04 -4.59
CA ASP A 264 -8.13 -20.24 -3.13
C ASP A 264 -6.90 -20.92 -2.50
N LYS A 265 -5.84 -21.14 -3.30
CA LYS A 265 -4.62 -21.83 -2.85
C LYS A 265 -3.43 -20.90 -2.91
N PHE A 266 -2.70 -20.81 -1.81
CA PHE A 266 -1.41 -20.15 -1.76
C PHE A 266 -0.31 -21.14 -2.15
N VAL A 267 0.20 -21.03 -3.38
CA VAL A 267 1.24 -21.92 -3.96
C VAL A 267 2.33 -21.07 -4.59
N PRO A 268 3.22 -20.46 -3.79
CA PRO A 268 4.29 -19.61 -4.29
C PRO A 268 5.21 -20.30 -5.29
N ASP A 269 5.67 -19.58 -6.30
CA ASP A 269 6.60 -20.08 -7.32
C ASP A 269 8.05 -20.02 -6.81
N THR A 270 8.45 -21.01 -6.01
CA THR A 270 9.83 -21.13 -5.50
C THR A 270 10.80 -21.72 -6.51
N VAL A 271 10.33 -22.25 -7.64
CA VAL A 271 11.18 -22.92 -8.64
C VAL A 271 11.69 -21.93 -9.69
N TYR A 272 10.78 -21.15 -10.26
CA TYR A 272 11.12 -20.22 -11.35
C TYR A 272 11.12 -18.77 -10.91
N ASN A 273 10.43 -18.46 -9.79
CA ASN A 273 10.25 -17.12 -9.24
C ASN A 273 9.71 -16.13 -10.30
N THR A 274 8.76 -16.58 -11.10
CA THR A 274 8.13 -15.82 -12.20
C THR A 274 6.77 -15.24 -11.82
N LEU A 275 6.15 -15.79 -10.76
CA LEU A 275 4.83 -15.37 -10.30
C LEU A 275 4.92 -14.75 -8.90
N MET A 276 4.25 -13.62 -8.73
CA MET A 276 3.95 -13.08 -7.41
C MET A 276 2.57 -13.56 -6.95
N PHE A 277 2.43 -13.90 -5.68
CA PHE A 277 1.16 -14.28 -5.05
C PHE A 277 0.65 -13.17 -4.14
N SER A 278 -0.14 -12.25 -4.69
CA SER A 278 -0.86 -11.26 -3.92
C SER A 278 -2.08 -11.86 -3.21
N ARG A 279 -2.50 -11.30 -2.08
CA ARG A 279 -3.84 -11.55 -1.56
C ARG A 279 -4.86 -10.71 -2.33
N SER A 280 -6.04 -11.30 -2.56
CA SER A 280 -7.22 -10.56 -3.01
C SER A 280 -7.81 -9.74 -1.87
N ILE A 281 -8.60 -8.72 -2.18
CA ILE A 281 -9.49 -8.05 -1.21
C ILE A 281 -10.51 -9.04 -0.68
N CYS A 282 -11.02 -9.94 -1.53
CA CYS A 282 -11.92 -11.02 -1.10
C CYS A 282 -11.16 -12.02 -0.24
N ASP A 283 -11.59 -12.20 1.01
CA ASP A 283 -10.94 -13.06 1.99
C ASP A 283 -10.79 -14.50 1.48
N GLY A 284 -9.68 -15.14 1.86
CA GLY A 284 -9.34 -16.52 1.44
C GLY A 284 -8.92 -16.68 0.00
N LEU A 285 -8.88 -15.61 -0.81
CA LEU A 285 -8.47 -15.66 -2.22
C LEU A 285 -7.09 -15.03 -2.44
N PHE A 286 -6.40 -15.55 -3.44
CA PHE A 286 -5.09 -15.09 -3.88
C PHE A 286 -5.09 -14.77 -5.38
N LEU A 287 -4.19 -13.89 -5.77
CA LEU A 287 -3.99 -13.43 -7.13
C LEU A 287 -2.53 -13.73 -7.54
N PRO A 288 -2.23 -14.96 -8.03
CA PRO A 288 -0.97 -15.19 -8.75
C PRO A 288 -0.97 -14.30 -9.99
N LEU A 289 0.10 -13.52 -10.12
CA LEU A 289 0.26 -12.54 -11.19
C LEU A 289 1.70 -12.55 -11.75
N SER A 290 1.85 -12.22 -13.03
CA SER A 290 3.12 -12.13 -13.75
C SER A 290 3.24 -10.83 -14.52
#